data_6fa5d708fd9d13f6a623c073a1c2bd10
#
_entry.id   6fa5d708fd9d13f6a623c073a1c2bd10
#
_cell.length_a   1.000
_cell.length_b   1.000
_cell.length_c   1.000
_cell.angle_alpha   90.00
_cell.angle_beta   90.00
_cell.angle_gamma   90.00
#
_symmetry.space_group_name_H-M   'P 1'
#
loop_
_entity.id
_entity.type
_entity.pdbx_description
1 polymer ?
#
loop_
_entity_poly.entity_id
_entity_poly.type
_entity_poly.pdbx_seq_one_letter_code
_entity_poly.pdbx_strand_id
1 'polypeptide(L)'
;MTRKAYSNYLITSDPHFENDYILDIERGNKFKTIQEHDDTILNLYDRWMDKLDKKKNAAFFVLGDFGLTIKNKFGKNTKKELDDFQNKIVEVFNRHSCKKIFIRGNHDNDDVMSFLETFFDECYDYPIFLNKHLVLSHQPVICTGQESFFNVSGHLHSATLNLPNYLNASIHVANYQPITKAQVEKCMSVMPEEDRRFLWEPYAEHFRFTQPKDDVVFNDITGDIDLSASRLMCYYLNKQPKE
;
A
#
# COMPACT_ATOMS: atom_id res chain seq x y z
N MET A 1 5.82 -21.59 -12.65
CA MET A 1 6.96 -20.96 -11.96
C MET A 1 6.62 -20.87 -10.48
N THR A 2 7.36 -21.58 -9.62
CA THR A 2 7.24 -21.43 -8.17
C THR A 2 7.86 -20.10 -7.79
N ARG A 3 7.05 -19.08 -7.47
CA ARG A 3 7.55 -17.82 -6.94
C ARG A 3 8.25 -18.07 -5.60
N LYS A 4 9.40 -17.46 -5.39
CA LYS A 4 10.09 -17.50 -4.10
C LYS A 4 9.17 -16.83 -3.08
N ALA A 5 8.66 -17.60 -2.12
CA ALA A 5 7.92 -17.04 -1.01
C ALA A 5 8.86 -16.17 -0.17
N TYR A 6 8.51 -14.89 0.01
CA TYR A 6 9.28 -14.00 0.88
C TYR A 6 8.99 -14.31 2.35
N SER A 7 10.05 -14.47 3.14
CA SER A 7 9.91 -14.74 4.58
C SER A 7 9.50 -13.50 5.35
N ASN A 8 9.87 -12.33 4.85
CA ASN A 8 9.56 -11.02 5.44
C ASN A 8 9.18 -10.07 4.31
N TYR A 9 8.17 -9.24 4.55
CA TYR A 9 7.82 -8.21 3.58
C TYR A 9 7.12 -7.03 4.23
N LEU A 10 7.18 -5.92 3.53
CA LEU A 10 6.40 -4.70 3.76
C LEU A 10 5.60 -4.40 2.51
N ILE A 11 4.41 -3.86 2.69
CA ILE A 11 3.50 -3.48 1.59
C ILE A 11 3.02 -2.05 1.82
N THR A 12 3.07 -1.24 0.78
CA THR A 12 2.52 0.11 0.75
C THR A 12 1.89 0.41 -0.59
N SER A 13 1.12 1.48 -0.69
CA SER A 13 0.50 1.92 -1.94
C SER A 13 0.21 3.42 -1.91
N ASP A 14 0.02 3.99 -3.09
CA ASP A 14 -0.47 5.36 -3.32
C ASP A 14 0.37 6.46 -2.65
N PRO A 15 1.70 6.46 -2.72
CA PRO A 15 2.49 7.56 -2.18
C PRO A 15 2.26 8.88 -2.92
N HIS A 16 1.92 8.85 -4.19
CA HIS A 16 1.64 10.04 -5.01
C HIS A 16 2.68 11.14 -4.84
N PHE A 17 3.96 10.79 -4.94
CA PHE A 17 5.05 11.74 -4.88
C PHE A 17 4.88 12.86 -5.92
N GLU A 18 5.25 14.08 -5.58
CA GLU A 18 5.20 15.28 -6.42
C GLU A 18 3.78 15.66 -6.89
N ASN A 19 2.74 15.16 -6.25
CA ASN A 19 1.35 15.45 -6.61
C ASN A 19 0.69 16.43 -5.63
N ASP A 20 0.76 17.74 -5.91
CA ASP A 20 0.15 18.78 -5.08
C ASP A 20 -1.36 18.59 -4.84
N TYR A 21 -2.07 18.03 -5.83
CA TYR A 21 -3.52 17.84 -5.75
C TYR A 21 -3.93 16.90 -4.61
N ILE A 22 -3.05 15.97 -4.25
CA ILE A 22 -3.33 15.03 -3.18
C ILE A 22 -3.38 15.70 -1.80
N LEU A 23 -2.71 16.83 -1.62
CA LEU A 23 -2.73 17.58 -0.35
C LEU A 23 -4.12 18.13 -0.05
N ASP A 24 -4.80 18.62 -1.08
CA ASP A 24 -6.12 19.25 -0.91
C ASP A 24 -7.20 18.21 -0.63
N ILE A 25 -7.15 17.05 -1.28
CA ILE A 25 -8.20 16.04 -1.19
C ILE A 25 -8.00 15.12 0.01
N GLU A 26 -6.80 14.58 0.18
CA GLU A 26 -6.58 13.47 1.10
C GLU A 26 -5.79 13.85 2.34
N ARG A 27 -4.91 14.86 2.24
CA ARG A 27 -3.88 15.15 3.24
C ARG A 27 -3.77 16.61 3.64
N GLY A 28 -4.58 17.49 3.08
CA GLY A 28 -4.47 18.95 3.26
C GLY A 28 -4.42 19.41 4.71
N ASN A 29 -4.93 18.64 5.63
CA ASN A 29 -4.86 18.94 7.07
C ASN A 29 -3.58 18.43 7.77
N LYS A 30 -2.80 17.55 7.12
CA LYS A 30 -1.61 16.90 7.72
C LYS A 30 -0.30 17.54 7.27
N PHE A 31 -0.19 17.87 6.00
CA PHE A 31 1.02 18.45 5.42
C PHE A 31 0.72 19.82 4.85
N LYS A 32 1.63 20.77 5.07
CA LYS A 32 1.51 22.14 4.55
C LYS A 32 1.98 22.25 3.10
N THR A 33 2.88 21.39 2.68
CA THR A 33 3.48 21.40 1.35
C THR A 33 3.70 19.98 0.85
N ILE A 34 3.74 19.83 -0.48
CA ILE A 34 4.08 18.56 -1.10
C ILE A 34 5.50 18.11 -0.72
N GLN A 35 6.44 19.04 -0.56
CA GLN A 35 7.79 18.74 -0.12
C GLN A 35 7.81 18.09 1.27
N GLU A 36 7.05 18.64 2.24
CA GLU A 36 6.93 18.06 3.57
C GLU A 36 6.33 16.63 3.54
N HIS A 37 5.31 16.44 2.71
CA HIS A 37 4.69 15.15 2.48
C HIS A 37 5.70 14.15 1.91
N ASP A 38 6.34 14.50 0.81
CA ASP A 38 7.24 13.64 0.06
C ASP A 38 8.47 13.25 0.87
N ASP A 39 9.10 14.21 1.54
CA ASP A 39 10.23 13.98 2.43
C ASP A 39 9.84 13.07 3.60
N THR A 40 8.65 13.25 4.16
CA THR A 40 8.17 12.42 5.28
C THR A 40 7.99 10.98 4.83
N ILE A 41 7.32 10.74 3.72
CA ILE A 41 7.08 9.37 3.21
C ILE A 41 8.40 8.70 2.83
N LEU A 42 9.26 9.41 2.09
CA LEU A 42 10.53 8.85 1.67
C LEU A 42 11.44 8.49 2.86
N ASN A 43 11.48 9.34 3.89
CA ASN A 43 12.22 9.05 5.13
C ASN A 43 11.62 7.86 5.91
N LEU A 44 10.29 7.67 5.85
CA LEU A 44 9.64 6.51 6.45
C LEU A 44 10.00 5.23 5.69
N TYR A 45 9.95 5.23 4.37
CA TYR A 45 10.34 4.10 3.54
C TYR A 45 11.78 3.69 3.78
N ASP A 46 12.68 4.67 3.83
CA ASP A 46 14.07 4.47 4.15
C ASP A 46 14.27 3.72 5.48
N ARG A 47 13.70 4.23 6.56
CA ARG A 47 13.78 3.60 7.89
C ARG A 47 13.16 2.20 7.94
N TRP A 48 12.10 1.95 7.18
CA TRP A 48 11.46 0.64 7.12
C TRP A 48 12.27 -0.35 6.28
N MET A 49 12.84 0.09 5.15
CA MET A 49 13.75 -0.74 4.36
C MET A 49 15.03 -1.08 5.13
N ASP A 50 15.57 -0.17 5.94
CA ASP A 50 16.66 -0.46 6.88
C ASP A 50 16.36 -1.62 7.84
N LYS A 51 15.11 -1.69 8.36
CA LYS A 51 14.68 -2.81 9.20
C LYS A 51 14.55 -4.09 8.39
N LEU A 52 14.10 -3.97 7.15
CA LEU A 52 13.87 -5.08 6.24
C LEU A 52 15.18 -5.70 5.74
N ASP A 53 16.22 -4.89 5.51
CA ASP A 53 17.57 -5.32 5.10
C ASP A 53 18.23 -6.26 6.11
N LYS A 54 17.86 -6.14 7.39
CA LYS A 54 18.34 -7.03 8.46
C LYS A 54 17.65 -8.41 8.43
N LYS A 55 16.68 -8.61 7.54
CA LYS A 55 15.92 -9.84 7.43
C LYS A 55 16.33 -10.63 6.18
N LYS A 56 16.37 -11.96 6.31
CA LYS A 56 16.62 -12.84 5.16
C LYS A 56 15.40 -12.91 4.26
N ASN A 57 15.62 -13.00 2.96
CA ASN A 57 14.58 -13.18 1.95
C ASN A 57 13.42 -12.18 2.13
N ALA A 58 13.78 -10.90 2.09
CA ALA A 58 12.90 -9.80 2.39
C ALA A 58 12.53 -9.02 1.13
N ALA A 59 11.30 -8.49 1.07
CA ALA A 59 10.81 -7.69 -0.04
C ALA A 59 9.99 -6.47 0.42
N PHE A 60 10.14 -5.37 -0.31
CA PHE A 60 9.35 -4.16 -0.19
C PHE A 60 8.44 -4.04 -1.42
N PHE A 61 7.13 -4.07 -1.20
CA PHE A 61 6.13 -3.97 -2.26
C PHE A 61 5.50 -2.59 -2.26
N VAL A 62 5.41 -1.98 -3.45
CA VAL A 62 4.63 -0.77 -3.70
C VAL A 62 3.53 -1.12 -4.70
N LEU A 63 2.27 -0.94 -4.28
CA LEU A 63 1.11 -1.35 -5.06
C LEU A 63 0.54 -0.18 -5.86
N GLY A 64 1.37 0.48 -6.66
CA GLY A 64 0.98 1.47 -7.65
C GLY A 64 0.77 2.89 -7.13
N ASP A 65 0.46 3.75 -8.08
CA ASP A 65 0.29 5.19 -7.93
C ASP A 65 1.47 5.83 -7.19
N PHE A 66 2.67 5.54 -7.71
CA PHE A 66 3.91 6.04 -7.13
C PHE A 66 3.97 7.58 -7.19
N GLY A 67 3.36 8.15 -8.22
CA GLY A 67 3.44 9.55 -8.51
C GLY A 67 4.59 9.85 -9.47
N LEU A 68 5.21 11.01 -9.32
CA LEU A 68 6.20 11.59 -10.21
C LEU A 68 5.60 12.14 -11.50
N THR A 69 5.64 13.45 -11.62
CA THR A 69 5.21 14.12 -12.84
C THR A 69 6.43 14.35 -13.73
N ILE A 70 6.73 13.39 -14.60
CA ILE A 70 7.86 13.52 -15.54
C ILE A 70 7.65 14.68 -16.53
N LYS A 71 6.38 15.10 -16.72
CA LYS A 71 6.05 16.29 -17.50
C LYS A 71 5.21 17.26 -16.68
N ASN A 72 5.88 18.27 -16.15
CA ASN A 72 5.27 19.32 -15.35
C ASN A 72 4.24 20.12 -16.19
N LYS A 73 2.96 19.73 -16.18
CA LYS A 73 1.89 20.51 -16.79
C LYS A 73 1.27 21.54 -15.84
N PHE A 74 1.42 21.37 -14.51
CA PHE A 74 0.70 22.18 -13.54
C PHE A 74 1.48 22.51 -12.25
N GLY A 75 2.74 22.08 -12.10
CA GLY A 75 3.48 22.23 -10.84
C GLY A 75 4.19 23.59 -10.71
N LYS A 76 4.24 24.09 -9.48
CA LYS A 76 5.03 25.28 -9.10
C LYS A 76 6.53 24.99 -8.98
N ASN A 77 6.92 23.73 -8.99
CA ASN A 77 8.31 23.31 -8.83
C ASN A 77 9.09 23.51 -10.10
N THR A 78 10.34 23.92 -9.97
CA THR A 78 11.24 24.02 -11.12
C THR A 78 11.66 22.62 -11.57
N LYS A 79 12.03 22.46 -12.85
CA LYS A 79 12.57 21.19 -13.36
C LYS A 79 13.73 20.69 -12.49
N LYS A 80 14.55 21.58 -11.96
CA LYS A 80 15.68 21.23 -11.10
C LYS A 80 15.22 20.61 -9.78
N GLU A 81 14.18 21.16 -9.15
CA GLU A 81 13.67 20.63 -7.86
C GLU A 81 13.06 19.24 -8.04
N LEU A 82 12.38 18.98 -9.18
CA LEU A 82 11.88 17.67 -9.53
C LEU A 82 13.03 16.68 -9.76
N ASP A 83 14.04 17.06 -10.54
CA ASP A 83 15.21 16.23 -10.80
C ASP A 83 15.97 15.90 -9.48
N ASP A 84 16.08 16.86 -8.57
CA ASP A 84 16.74 16.68 -7.27
C ASP A 84 15.98 15.69 -6.37
N PHE A 85 14.65 15.75 -6.33
CA PHE A 85 13.82 14.83 -5.55
C PHE A 85 13.82 13.41 -6.16
N GLN A 86 13.72 13.28 -7.48
CA GLN A 86 13.82 12.00 -8.17
C GLN A 86 15.18 11.32 -7.93
N ASN A 87 16.27 12.09 -7.96
CA ASN A 87 17.59 11.58 -7.62
C ASN A 87 17.66 11.09 -6.16
N LYS A 88 17.02 11.80 -5.22
CA LYS A 88 16.93 11.40 -3.82
C LYS A 88 16.17 10.08 -3.65
N ILE A 89 15.08 9.88 -4.41
CA ILE A 89 14.34 8.60 -4.42
C ILE A 89 15.27 7.47 -4.87
N VAL A 90 15.93 7.64 -6.00
CA VAL A 90 16.87 6.65 -6.56
C VAL A 90 17.97 6.31 -5.55
N GLU A 91 18.55 7.30 -4.90
CA GLU A 91 19.57 7.10 -3.86
C GLU A 91 19.02 6.28 -2.69
N VAL A 92 17.85 6.66 -2.16
CA VAL A 92 17.21 5.96 -1.04
C VAL A 92 16.93 4.50 -1.41
N PHE A 93 16.32 4.24 -2.55
CA PHE A 93 15.97 2.87 -2.93
C PHE A 93 17.21 2.02 -3.22
N ASN A 94 18.22 2.56 -3.89
CA ASN A 94 19.41 1.81 -4.28
C ASN A 94 20.35 1.44 -3.11
N ARG A 95 20.29 2.15 -1.98
CA ARG A 95 21.11 1.78 -0.82
C ARG A 95 20.61 0.57 -0.05
N HIS A 96 19.38 0.12 -0.32
CA HIS A 96 18.77 -1.02 0.36
C HIS A 96 18.91 -2.31 -0.43
N SER A 97 19.22 -3.40 0.30
CA SER A 97 19.46 -4.74 -0.26
C SER A 97 18.19 -5.61 -0.34
N CYS A 98 17.11 -5.23 0.36
CA CYS A 98 15.84 -5.92 0.24
C CYS A 98 15.30 -5.82 -1.19
N LYS A 99 14.59 -6.85 -1.64
CA LYS A 99 14.00 -6.84 -2.96
C LYS A 99 12.87 -5.81 -3.05
N LYS A 100 12.91 -4.95 -4.06
CA LYS A 100 11.91 -3.91 -4.32
C LYS A 100 11.03 -4.33 -5.49
N ILE A 101 9.72 -4.38 -5.25
CA ILE A 101 8.76 -4.90 -6.23
C ILE A 101 7.64 -3.87 -6.39
N PHE A 102 7.35 -3.51 -7.63
CA PHE A 102 6.33 -2.55 -7.99
C PHE A 102 5.19 -3.22 -8.76
N ILE A 103 3.96 -2.82 -8.48
CA ILE A 103 2.78 -3.16 -9.27
C ILE A 103 2.20 -1.85 -9.78
N ARG A 104 2.03 -1.73 -11.09
CA ARG A 104 1.57 -0.52 -11.76
C ARG A 104 0.18 -0.10 -11.26
N GLY A 105 0.03 1.19 -10.95
CA GLY A 105 -1.24 1.85 -10.69
C GLY A 105 -1.80 2.54 -11.92
N ASN A 106 -3.00 3.09 -11.80
CA ASN A 106 -3.66 3.76 -12.92
C ASN A 106 -3.09 5.15 -13.23
N HIS A 107 -2.34 5.76 -12.31
CA HIS A 107 -1.63 7.03 -12.53
C HIS A 107 -0.19 6.84 -13.03
N ASP A 108 0.34 5.63 -13.05
CA ASP A 108 1.71 5.34 -13.47
C ASP A 108 1.75 5.12 -14.99
N ASN A 109 2.07 6.15 -15.74
CA ASN A 109 2.24 6.06 -17.19
C ASN A 109 3.57 5.38 -17.57
N ASP A 110 3.80 5.14 -18.86
CA ASP A 110 4.98 4.43 -19.34
C ASP A 110 6.30 5.17 -19.05
N ASP A 111 6.28 6.50 -19.01
CA ASP A 111 7.46 7.30 -18.65
C ASP A 111 7.80 7.08 -17.15
N VAL A 112 6.78 7.05 -16.29
CA VAL A 112 6.96 6.73 -14.86
C VAL A 112 7.45 5.30 -14.70
N MET A 113 6.85 4.32 -15.36
CA MET A 113 7.27 2.93 -15.31
C MET A 113 8.73 2.77 -15.72
N SER A 114 9.14 3.39 -16.83
CA SER A 114 10.54 3.36 -17.30
C SER A 114 11.52 3.94 -16.28
N PHE A 115 11.11 4.95 -15.51
CA PHE A 115 11.92 5.49 -14.43
C PHE A 115 11.97 4.54 -13.24
N LEU A 116 10.84 3.96 -12.81
CA LEU A 116 10.78 3.04 -11.67
C LEU A 116 11.60 1.76 -11.92
N GLU A 117 11.64 1.25 -13.14
CA GLU A 117 12.46 0.10 -13.55
C GLU A 117 13.98 0.32 -13.34
N THR A 118 14.42 1.55 -13.13
CA THR A 118 15.85 1.84 -12.85
C THR A 118 16.27 1.49 -11.41
N PHE A 119 15.32 1.35 -10.47
CA PHE A 119 15.61 1.07 -9.06
C PHE A 119 14.67 0.07 -8.38
N PHE A 120 13.57 -0.35 -9.01
CA PHE A 120 12.82 -1.53 -8.60
C PHE A 120 13.41 -2.78 -9.27
N ASP A 121 13.51 -3.87 -8.54
CA ASP A 121 14.02 -5.14 -9.04
C ASP A 121 13.03 -5.89 -9.93
N GLU A 122 11.75 -5.66 -9.72
CA GLU A 122 10.65 -6.22 -10.53
C GLU A 122 9.51 -5.21 -10.61
N CYS A 123 8.98 -5.01 -11.83
CA CYS A 123 7.78 -4.22 -12.11
C CYS A 123 6.74 -5.07 -12.83
N TYR A 124 5.47 -4.92 -12.45
CA TYR A 124 4.35 -5.70 -12.99
C TYR A 124 3.19 -4.80 -13.39
N ASP A 125 2.59 -5.04 -14.56
CA ASP A 125 1.38 -4.36 -15.03
C ASP A 125 0.08 -5.03 -14.56
N TYR A 126 0.18 -6.09 -13.74
CA TYR A 126 -0.94 -6.92 -13.36
C TYR A 126 -0.80 -7.41 -11.91
N PRO A 127 -1.93 -7.82 -11.30
CA PRO A 127 -1.92 -8.41 -9.96
C PRO A 127 -1.01 -9.63 -9.85
N ILE A 128 -0.34 -9.78 -8.71
CA ILE A 128 0.55 -10.91 -8.47
C ILE A 128 0.07 -11.74 -7.27
N PHE A 129 0.22 -13.07 -7.39
CA PHE A 129 0.03 -13.97 -6.26
C PHE A 129 1.32 -14.07 -5.47
N LEU A 130 1.32 -13.60 -4.23
CA LEU A 130 2.45 -13.78 -3.33
C LEU A 130 2.51 -15.23 -2.81
N ASN A 131 1.35 -15.83 -2.61
CA ASN A 131 1.16 -17.26 -2.40
C ASN A 131 -0.24 -17.67 -2.91
N LYS A 132 -0.64 -18.90 -2.71
CA LYS A 132 -1.94 -19.42 -3.19
C LYS A 132 -3.17 -18.76 -2.55
N HIS A 133 -3.01 -17.99 -1.47
CA HIS A 133 -4.09 -17.35 -0.72
C HIS A 133 -3.95 -15.83 -0.63
N LEU A 134 -2.87 -15.24 -1.14
CA LEU A 134 -2.60 -13.82 -1.02
C LEU A 134 -2.30 -13.21 -2.39
N VAL A 135 -3.13 -12.25 -2.78
CA VAL A 135 -2.99 -11.46 -4.02
C VAL A 135 -2.62 -10.04 -3.66
N LEU A 136 -1.63 -9.51 -4.36
CA LEU A 136 -1.27 -8.10 -4.32
C LEU A 136 -1.68 -7.46 -5.64
N SER A 137 -2.31 -6.28 -5.58
CA SER A 137 -2.76 -5.53 -6.75
C SER A 137 -2.79 -4.04 -6.45
N HIS A 138 -2.81 -3.20 -7.47
CA HIS A 138 -3.15 -1.79 -7.25
C HIS A 138 -4.65 -1.63 -7.01
N GLN A 139 -5.47 -1.98 -7.98
CA GLN A 139 -6.91 -1.97 -7.80
C GLN A 139 -7.40 -3.22 -7.06
N PRO A 140 -8.49 -3.12 -6.28
CA PRO A 140 -9.11 -4.29 -5.66
C PRO A 140 -9.46 -5.36 -6.69
N VAL A 141 -9.01 -6.59 -6.46
CA VAL A 141 -9.33 -7.74 -7.30
C VAL A 141 -10.55 -8.46 -6.75
N ILE A 142 -11.52 -8.61 -7.62
CA ILE A 142 -12.74 -9.33 -7.34
C ILE A 142 -12.55 -10.80 -7.69
N CYS A 143 -12.68 -11.64 -6.70
CA CYS A 143 -12.51 -13.07 -6.85
C CYS A 143 -13.87 -13.72 -7.09
N THR A 144 -14.06 -14.24 -8.28
CA THR A 144 -15.23 -15.04 -8.65
C THR A 144 -14.78 -16.49 -8.81
N GLY A 145 -14.93 -17.31 -7.78
CA GLY A 145 -14.53 -18.72 -7.89
C GLY A 145 -14.61 -19.47 -6.57
N GLN A 146 -14.32 -20.77 -6.63
CA GLN A 146 -14.37 -21.66 -5.46
C GLN A 146 -13.16 -21.48 -4.52
N GLU A 147 -12.12 -20.77 -4.98
CA GLU A 147 -10.93 -20.47 -4.16
C GLU A 147 -11.00 -19.04 -3.65
N SER A 148 -11.14 -18.89 -2.36
CA SER A 148 -11.07 -17.59 -1.71
C SER A 148 -9.60 -17.22 -1.48
N PHE A 149 -9.24 -16.01 -1.86
CA PHE A 149 -7.95 -15.43 -1.52
C PHE A 149 -8.13 -14.07 -0.83
N PHE A 150 -7.14 -13.70 -0.08
CA PHE A 150 -7.05 -12.40 0.57
C PHE A 150 -6.39 -11.43 -0.39
N ASN A 151 -7.01 -10.29 -0.64
CA ASN A 151 -6.45 -9.25 -1.49
C ASN A 151 -5.93 -8.09 -0.66
N VAL A 152 -4.66 -7.73 -0.89
CA VAL A 152 -4.09 -6.48 -0.41
C VAL A 152 -3.95 -5.57 -1.61
N SER A 153 -4.59 -4.41 -1.57
CA SER A 153 -4.51 -3.45 -2.68
C SER A 153 -4.44 -1.99 -2.18
N GLY A 154 -4.20 -1.08 -3.10
CA GLY A 154 -4.28 0.37 -2.92
C GLY A 154 -5.51 0.98 -3.58
N HIS A 155 -5.29 2.04 -4.34
CA HIS A 155 -6.23 2.72 -5.22
C HIS A 155 -7.38 3.47 -4.52
N LEU A 156 -7.92 2.94 -3.45
CA LEU A 156 -9.09 3.51 -2.78
C LEU A 156 -8.75 4.65 -1.82
N HIS A 157 -7.46 4.97 -1.66
CA HIS A 157 -6.98 6.00 -0.75
C HIS A 157 -7.58 5.83 0.66
N SER A 158 -8.25 6.88 1.17
CA SER A 158 -8.93 6.87 2.47
C SER A 158 -10.22 6.05 2.49
N ALA A 159 -10.76 5.64 1.34
CA ALA A 159 -11.91 4.75 1.28
C ALA A 159 -11.49 3.29 1.51
N THR A 160 -12.37 2.50 2.12
CA THR A 160 -12.12 1.07 2.36
C THR A 160 -13.30 0.23 1.90
N LEU A 161 -13.02 -0.97 1.38
CA LEU A 161 -14.04 -1.98 1.13
C LEU A 161 -14.39 -2.67 2.45
N ASN A 162 -15.68 -2.80 2.71
CA ASN A 162 -16.18 -3.55 3.86
C ASN A 162 -16.27 -5.04 3.54
N LEU A 163 -15.15 -5.63 3.13
CA LEU A 163 -15.04 -7.04 2.77
C LEU A 163 -14.02 -7.73 3.68
N PRO A 164 -14.33 -8.95 4.17
CA PRO A 164 -13.49 -9.64 5.15
C PRO A 164 -12.15 -10.12 4.59
N ASN A 165 -12.05 -10.30 3.29
CA ASN A 165 -10.85 -10.79 2.60
C ASN A 165 -10.08 -9.69 1.86
N TYR A 166 -10.24 -8.45 2.30
CA TYR A 166 -9.66 -7.28 1.68
C TYR A 166 -8.90 -6.42 2.69
N LEU A 167 -7.72 -5.94 2.31
CA LEU A 167 -6.92 -5.00 3.07
C LEU A 167 -6.46 -3.86 2.18
N ASN A 168 -6.81 -2.62 2.54
CA ASN A 168 -6.30 -1.44 1.87
C ASN A 168 -4.90 -1.09 2.39
N ALA A 169 -3.90 -1.09 1.50
CA ALA A 169 -2.52 -0.77 1.79
C ALA A 169 -2.14 0.68 1.45
N SER A 170 -3.11 1.50 1.06
CA SER A 170 -2.86 2.92 0.81
C SER A 170 -2.30 3.60 2.05
N ILE A 171 -1.28 4.42 1.86
CA ILE A 171 -0.66 5.21 2.95
C ILE A 171 -1.68 6.07 3.71
N HIS A 172 -2.81 6.40 3.10
CA HIS A 172 -3.87 7.21 3.70
C HIS A 172 -4.57 6.53 4.88
N VAL A 173 -4.78 5.22 4.78
CA VAL A 173 -5.38 4.41 5.86
C VAL A 173 -4.33 3.81 6.78
N ALA A 174 -3.08 3.77 6.35
CA ALA A 174 -1.94 3.22 7.09
C ALA A 174 -1.11 4.29 7.82
N ASN A 175 -1.64 5.52 7.98
CA ASN A 175 -0.94 6.68 8.56
C ASN A 175 0.48 6.84 8.01
N TYR A 176 0.62 6.68 6.69
CA TYR A 176 1.86 6.77 5.91
C TYR A 176 2.91 5.69 6.22
N GLN A 177 2.55 4.64 6.97
CA GLN A 177 3.46 3.53 7.27
C GLN A 177 3.22 2.34 6.33
N PRO A 178 4.25 1.60 5.92
CA PRO A 178 4.06 0.33 5.24
C PRO A 178 3.44 -0.73 6.16
N ILE A 179 2.60 -1.57 5.60
CA ILE A 179 1.98 -2.70 6.30
C ILE A 179 2.96 -3.87 6.35
N THR A 180 3.14 -4.44 7.53
CA THR A 180 4.05 -5.57 7.74
C THR A 180 3.39 -6.92 7.41
N LYS A 181 4.20 -7.93 7.11
CA LYS A 181 3.74 -9.31 6.94
C LYS A 181 2.88 -9.79 8.12
N ALA A 182 3.31 -9.52 9.35
CA ALA A 182 2.58 -9.93 10.55
C ALA A 182 1.17 -9.32 10.63
N GLN A 183 1.01 -8.07 10.19
CA GLN A 183 -0.29 -7.41 10.12
C GLN A 183 -1.18 -8.05 9.05
N VAL A 184 -0.65 -8.34 7.86
CA VAL A 184 -1.39 -9.06 6.80
C VAL A 184 -1.83 -10.43 7.30
N GLU A 185 -0.93 -11.21 7.89
CA GLU A 185 -1.24 -12.55 8.41
C GLU A 185 -2.27 -12.49 9.53
N LYS A 186 -2.21 -11.48 10.40
CA LYS A 186 -3.22 -11.26 11.44
C LYS A 186 -4.59 -10.96 10.83
N CYS A 187 -4.68 -10.09 9.83
CA CYS A 187 -5.94 -9.82 9.12
C CYS A 187 -6.48 -11.10 8.46
N MET A 188 -5.62 -11.88 7.82
CA MET A 188 -6.02 -13.15 7.20
C MET A 188 -6.52 -14.18 8.25
N SER A 189 -5.95 -14.19 9.46
CA SER A 189 -6.30 -15.17 10.49
C SER A 189 -7.66 -14.94 11.13
N VAL A 190 -8.13 -13.70 11.15
CA VAL A 190 -9.45 -13.34 11.72
C VAL A 190 -10.58 -13.39 10.70
N MET A 191 -10.27 -13.71 9.44
CA MET A 191 -11.26 -13.91 8.40
C MET A 191 -12.08 -15.18 8.71
N PRO A 192 -13.42 -15.11 8.83
CA PRO A 192 -14.25 -16.27 9.07
C PRO A 192 -14.05 -17.35 7.99
N GLU A 193 -14.11 -18.62 8.39
CA GLU A 193 -13.89 -19.74 7.46
C GLU A 193 -14.96 -19.79 6.36
N GLU A 194 -16.19 -19.44 6.70
CA GLU A 194 -17.30 -19.26 5.77
C GLU A 194 -17.03 -18.16 4.73
N ASP A 195 -16.44 -17.03 5.15
CA ASP A 195 -16.07 -15.92 4.26
C ASP A 195 -14.88 -16.27 3.36
N ARG A 196 -14.14 -17.32 3.68
CA ARG A 196 -13.10 -17.87 2.81
C ARG A 196 -13.65 -18.65 1.62
N ARG A 197 -14.93 -19.02 1.66
CA ARG A 197 -15.57 -19.87 0.64
C ARG A 197 -16.44 -19.11 -0.35
N PHE A 198 -16.95 -17.94 0.01
CA PHE A 198 -17.95 -17.24 -0.79
C PHE A 198 -17.67 -15.75 -0.90
N LEU A 199 -17.11 -15.35 -2.04
CA LEU A 199 -17.09 -13.96 -2.50
C LEU A 199 -18.17 -13.68 -3.53
N TRP A 200 -19.26 -14.41 -3.44
CA TRP A 200 -20.25 -14.42 -4.47
C TRP A 200 -21.64 -14.03 -3.96
N GLU A 201 -21.76 -12.92 -3.28
CA GLU A 201 -23.04 -12.23 -3.19
C GLU A 201 -23.05 -10.96 -4.04
N PRO A 202 -24.23 -10.53 -4.53
CA PRO A 202 -24.31 -9.43 -5.49
C PRO A 202 -23.57 -8.21 -4.95
N TYR A 203 -22.63 -7.75 -5.69
CA TYR A 203 -21.65 -6.71 -5.38
C TYR A 203 -22.22 -5.42 -4.81
N ALA A 204 -23.47 -5.09 -5.16
CA ALA A 204 -24.10 -3.81 -4.82
C ALA A 204 -24.29 -3.59 -3.32
N GLU A 205 -24.42 -4.65 -2.51
CA GLU A 205 -24.66 -4.53 -1.07
C GLU A 205 -23.38 -4.53 -0.22
N HIS A 206 -22.29 -5.10 -0.74
CA HIS A 206 -21.02 -5.20 -0.02
C HIS A 206 -20.07 -4.00 -0.27
N PHE A 207 -20.28 -3.27 -1.35
CA PHE A 207 -19.52 -2.05 -1.63
C PHE A 207 -20.09 -0.86 -0.84
N ARG A 208 -19.77 -0.79 0.43
CA ARG A 208 -19.97 0.44 1.20
C ARG A 208 -18.61 1.14 1.34
N PHE A 209 -18.40 2.16 0.53
CA PHE A 209 -17.30 3.07 0.73
C PHE A 209 -17.53 3.81 2.05
N THR A 210 -16.73 3.52 3.04
CA THR A 210 -16.75 4.26 4.29
C THR A 210 -15.54 5.18 4.32
N GLN A 211 -15.78 6.47 4.37
CA GLN A 211 -14.71 7.42 4.69
C GLN A 211 -14.21 7.11 6.11
N PRO A 212 -12.90 6.96 6.33
CA PRO A 212 -12.37 6.85 7.70
C PRO A 212 -12.71 8.11 8.45
N LYS A 213 -13.44 8.00 9.55
CA LYS A 213 -13.69 9.14 10.45
C LYS A 213 -12.58 9.31 11.46
N ASP A 214 -11.84 8.23 11.71
CA ASP A 214 -10.82 8.18 12.73
C ASP A 214 -9.48 7.79 12.09
N ASP A 215 -8.41 8.41 12.55
CA ASP A 215 -7.06 8.09 12.12
C ASP A 215 -6.69 6.65 12.49
N VAL A 216 -5.85 6.05 11.66
CA VAL A 216 -5.21 4.78 12.01
C VAL A 216 -4.26 5.08 13.17
N VAL A 217 -4.50 4.41 14.31
CA VAL A 217 -3.67 4.58 15.49
C VAL A 217 -2.43 3.70 15.39
N PHE A 218 -1.29 4.30 15.61
CA PHE A 218 -0.01 3.59 15.66
C PHE A 218 0.46 3.50 17.10
N ASN A 219 1.11 2.41 17.41
CA ASN A 219 1.88 2.32 18.63
C ASN A 219 3.11 3.23 18.49
N ASP A 220 3.15 4.30 19.26
CA ASP A 220 4.23 5.32 19.21
C ASP A 220 5.62 4.74 19.52
N ILE A 221 5.68 3.60 20.22
CA ILE A 221 6.92 2.93 20.63
C ILE A 221 7.45 2.00 19.53
N THR A 222 6.56 1.22 18.91
CA THR A 222 6.96 0.19 17.93
C THR A 222 6.84 0.68 16.49
N GLY A 223 6.05 1.73 16.24
CA GLY A 223 5.68 2.19 14.89
C GLY A 223 4.78 1.18 14.16
N ASP A 224 4.23 0.19 14.86
CA ASP A 224 3.30 -0.78 14.32
C ASP A 224 1.87 -0.22 14.33
N ILE A 225 1.07 -0.60 13.33
CA ILE A 225 -0.35 -0.24 13.32
C ILE A 225 -1.01 -0.85 14.55
N ASP A 226 -1.65 -0.03 15.38
CA ASP A 226 -2.55 -0.54 16.40
C ASP A 226 -3.82 -1.04 15.72
N LEU A 227 -3.80 -2.30 15.35
CA LEU A 227 -4.92 -2.94 14.67
C LEU A 227 -6.18 -2.98 15.52
N SER A 228 -6.07 -2.85 16.85
CA SER A 228 -7.24 -2.81 17.74
C SER A 228 -8.02 -1.50 17.63
N ALA A 229 -7.33 -0.42 17.31
CA ALA A 229 -7.91 0.90 17.11
C ALA A 229 -8.21 1.22 15.63
N SER A 230 -7.68 0.43 14.69
CA SER A 230 -7.93 0.65 13.26
C SER A 230 -9.34 0.19 12.87
N ARG A 231 -9.98 0.92 11.95
CA ARG A 231 -11.31 0.54 11.42
C ARG A 231 -11.35 -0.83 10.78
N LEU A 232 -10.24 -1.25 10.21
CA LEU A 232 -10.11 -2.57 9.62
C LEU A 232 -10.35 -3.65 10.68
N MET A 233 -9.72 -3.50 11.84
CA MET A 233 -9.91 -4.42 12.96
C MET A 233 -11.28 -4.30 13.61
N CYS A 234 -11.87 -3.08 13.67
CA CYS A 234 -13.23 -2.92 14.16
C CYS A 234 -14.24 -3.72 13.32
N TYR A 235 -14.03 -3.83 12.01
CA TYR A 235 -14.88 -4.68 11.18
C TYR A 235 -14.75 -6.15 11.57
N TYR A 236 -13.54 -6.67 11.69
CA TYR A 236 -13.31 -8.06 12.06
C TYR A 236 -13.73 -8.37 13.50
N LEU A 237 -13.47 -7.49 14.45
CA LEU A 237 -13.83 -7.68 15.85
C LEU A 237 -15.33 -7.60 16.09
N ASN A 238 -16.06 -6.75 15.35
CA ASN A 238 -17.52 -6.64 15.47
C ASN A 238 -18.28 -7.83 14.86
N LYS A 239 -17.64 -8.65 14.02
CA LYS A 239 -18.21 -9.89 13.51
C LYS A 239 -17.90 -11.12 14.35
N GLN A 240 -17.09 -11.01 15.38
CA GLN A 240 -16.90 -12.11 16.31
C GLN A 240 -18.22 -12.34 17.09
N PRO A 241 -18.68 -13.60 17.23
CA PRO A 241 -19.85 -13.88 18.06
C PRO A 241 -19.58 -13.33 19.46
N LYS A 242 -20.49 -12.52 19.94
CA LYS A 242 -20.46 -12.11 21.35
C LYS A 242 -20.70 -13.38 22.15
N GLU A 243 -19.68 -13.82 22.91
CA GLU A 243 -19.84 -14.88 23.91
C GLU A 243 -20.97 -14.58 24.90
#